data_c8af77b0ee54801a9c263a2e90317d74
#
_entry.id   c8af77b0ee54801a9c263a2e90317d74
#
_cell.length_a   1.000
_cell.length_b   1.000
_cell.length_c   1.000
_cell.angle_alpha   90.00
_cell.angle_beta   90.00
_cell.angle_gamma   90.00
#
_symmetry.space_group_name_H-M   'P 1'
#
loop_
_entity.id
_entity.type
_entity.pdbx_description
1 polymer ?
#
loop_
_entity_poly.entity_id
_entity_poly.type
_entity_poly.pdbx_seq_one_letter_code
_entity_poly.pdbx_strand_id
1 'polypeptide(L)'
;MRQERVAHRSMGRSGGRSLARGFGLAGLAGTLGLAALLSGTATPASAEEASVEEQIVDAFQGAFGAHPGKRANHAKGIVVEGTFQPVPPAASITRAAHLQGTAVPVVARFSNATGIPNIPDGDANANPHGLAVKFHLPDGSDTDIVINSLHFFPVATPTEFRDLLLAAGATKPDSPKPTKLDQFLASHPVAVQAGATTKTPASFATEQYFGINAFRFTNKAGEQRFIRYVAEPAAGLSYLTADDAATKPADFLIADITDRLQKGPVQFRLLAQVAAPEDPITDATKPWPDSRPRVELGTLTLTTVTANNEEAAKTLLFLPGQVTDGIEASDDPLIAARDGAYAVSFSRRSQ
;
A
#
# COMPACT_ATOMS: atom_id res chain seq x y z
N MET A 1 27.33 -53.91 -17.57
CA MET A 1 26.49 -55.12 -17.82
C MET A 1 25.07 -54.66 -18.11
N ARG A 2 24.63 -54.98 -19.37
CA ARG A 2 23.27 -55.12 -19.94
C ARG A 2 22.25 -54.03 -19.56
N GLN A 3 21.88 -53.10 -20.43
CA GLN A 3 21.07 -53.19 -21.65
C GLN A 3 19.84 -54.08 -21.48
N GLU A 4 18.66 -53.46 -21.66
CA GLU A 4 17.80 -53.83 -22.78
C GLU A 4 16.65 -52.84 -22.96
N ARG A 5 16.53 -52.46 -24.20
CA ARG A 5 15.43 -51.73 -24.89
C ARG A 5 14.31 -52.71 -25.24
N VAL A 6 13.18 -52.21 -25.65
CA VAL A 6 12.31 -52.61 -26.79
C VAL A 6 10.99 -51.84 -26.63
N ALA A 7 10.55 -50.90 -27.38
CA ALA A 7 10.23 -50.72 -28.82
C ALA A 7 8.84 -51.24 -29.22
N HIS A 8 8.08 -50.32 -29.80
CA HIS A 8 7.18 -50.36 -30.96
C HIS A 8 5.76 -50.98 -30.91
N ARG A 9 4.78 -50.26 -31.31
CA ARG A 9 4.06 -50.21 -32.64
C ARG A 9 2.66 -49.60 -32.39
N SER A 10 2.20 -48.63 -33.05
CA SER A 10 1.85 -48.27 -34.46
C SER A 10 0.49 -48.81 -34.91
N MET A 11 -0.22 -47.91 -35.52
CA MET A 11 -1.20 -48.04 -36.63
C MET A 11 -2.67 -48.36 -36.34
N GLY A 12 -3.51 -47.55 -36.98
CA GLY A 12 -4.71 -47.98 -37.65
C GLY A 12 -5.64 -46.85 -38.11
N ARG A 13 -5.51 -46.52 -39.37
CA ARG A 13 -6.40 -45.68 -40.22
C ARG A 13 -7.69 -46.42 -40.60
N SER A 14 -8.76 -45.65 -40.87
CA SER A 14 -9.67 -45.74 -42.05
C SER A 14 -10.98 -45.04 -41.67
N GLY A 15 -11.64 -44.19 -42.46
CA GLY A 15 -11.75 -44.10 -43.89
C GLY A 15 -13.21 -44.34 -44.29
N GLY A 16 -13.80 -43.42 -45.04
CA GLY A 16 -15.06 -43.68 -45.80
C GLY A 16 -16.05 -42.51 -45.61
N ARG A 17 -16.24 -41.49 -46.49
CA ARG A 17 -16.92 -41.45 -47.81
C ARG A 17 -18.37 -41.98 -47.71
N SER A 18 -19.45 -41.39 -48.21
CA SER A 18 -19.73 -40.41 -49.27
C SER A 18 -21.23 -40.50 -49.60
N LEU A 19 -21.71 -39.55 -50.39
CA LEU A 19 -22.92 -39.53 -51.25
C LEU A 19 -24.21 -38.98 -50.61
N ALA A 20 -24.76 -37.87 -51.02
CA ALA A 20 -25.15 -37.24 -52.29
C ALA A 20 -26.60 -37.55 -52.74
N ARG A 21 -27.25 -36.48 -53.23
CA ARG A 21 -28.48 -36.41 -54.08
C ARG A 21 -29.81 -36.35 -53.30
N GLY A 22 -30.75 -35.50 -53.63
CA GLY A 22 -30.93 -34.69 -54.83
C GLY A 22 -32.31 -33.97 -54.78
N PHE A 23 -32.41 -32.97 -55.58
CA PHE A 23 -33.53 -32.40 -56.34
C PHE A 23 -34.93 -32.22 -55.73
N GLY A 24 -35.46 -31.01 -55.85
CA GLY A 24 -36.88 -30.68 -55.90
C GLY A 24 -37.10 -29.19 -56.11
N LEU A 25 -37.33 -28.78 -57.37
CA LEU A 25 -37.85 -27.45 -57.78
C LEU A 25 -39.35 -27.37 -57.52
N ALA A 26 -39.81 -26.20 -57.12
CA ALA A 26 -40.85 -25.41 -57.72
C ALA A 26 -41.61 -24.52 -56.70
N GLY A 27 -41.75 -23.27 -56.99
CA GLY A 27 -42.98 -22.55 -57.08
C GLY A 27 -42.95 -21.11 -56.54
N LEU A 28 -42.98 -20.17 -57.48
CA LEU A 28 -43.30 -18.75 -57.40
C LEU A 28 -44.30 -18.33 -56.30
N ALA A 29 -44.08 -17.19 -55.65
CA ALA A 29 -44.93 -16.01 -55.72
C ALA A 29 -44.36 -14.87 -54.84
N GLY A 30 -44.24 -13.68 -55.36
CA GLY A 30 -43.65 -12.52 -54.77
C GLY A 30 -44.51 -11.83 -53.71
N THR A 31 -43.82 -11.18 -52.80
CA THR A 31 -44.28 -9.97 -52.16
C THR A 31 -43.05 -9.12 -51.84
N LEU A 32 -43.02 -7.92 -52.37
CA LEU A 32 -42.08 -6.87 -52.07
C LEU A 32 -42.27 -6.47 -50.59
N GLY A 33 -41.39 -6.89 -49.73
CA GLY A 33 -41.27 -6.40 -48.37
C GLY A 33 -40.09 -5.43 -48.29
N LEU A 34 -40.41 -4.17 -48.06
CA LEU A 34 -39.49 -3.07 -47.85
C LEU A 34 -38.71 -3.34 -46.53
N ALA A 35 -37.49 -3.92 -46.63
CA ALA A 35 -36.59 -4.08 -45.49
C ALA A 35 -36.00 -2.72 -45.17
N ALA A 36 -36.53 -2.04 -44.17
CA ALA A 36 -35.89 -0.90 -43.51
C ALA A 36 -34.64 -1.39 -42.81
N LEU A 37 -33.50 -1.08 -43.40
CA LEU A 37 -32.19 -1.21 -42.75
C LEU A 37 -32.15 -0.23 -41.58
N LEU A 38 -32.49 -0.69 -40.39
CA LEU A 38 -32.15 -0.02 -39.13
C LEU A 38 -30.62 -0.12 -38.97
N SER A 39 -29.90 0.83 -39.56
CA SER A 39 -28.49 1.10 -39.19
C SER A 39 -28.48 1.61 -37.78
N GLY A 40 -28.44 0.68 -36.82
CA GLY A 40 -28.17 1.01 -35.43
C GLY A 40 -26.73 1.54 -35.41
N THR A 41 -26.59 2.87 -35.31
CA THR A 41 -25.34 3.49 -34.91
C THR A 41 -25.06 3.05 -33.48
N ALA A 42 -24.24 2.04 -33.30
CA ALA A 42 -23.67 1.74 -32.00
C ALA A 42 -22.89 2.98 -31.58
N THR A 43 -23.44 3.73 -30.64
CA THR A 43 -22.71 4.79 -29.95
C THR A 43 -21.50 4.13 -29.35
N PRO A 44 -20.26 4.58 -29.64
CA PRO A 44 -19.10 4.02 -28.96
C PRO A 44 -19.32 4.23 -27.46
N ALA A 45 -19.24 3.17 -26.68
CA ALA A 45 -19.24 3.25 -25.25
C ALA A 45 -18.12 4.25 -24.89
N SER A 46 -18.49 5.36 -24.27
CA SER A 46 -17.52 6.30 -23.71
C SER A 46 -16.61 5.48 -22.81
N ALA A 47 -15.33 5.41 -23.11
CA ALA A 47 -14.37 4.82 -22.20
C ALA A 47 -14.52 5.60 -20.89
N GLU A 48 -14.92 4.93 -19.82
CA GLU A 48 -15.02 5.51 -18.49
C GLU A 48 -13.64 6.06 -18.13
N GLU A 49 -13.59 7.34 -17.78
CA GLU A 49 -12.32 7.95 -17.41
C GLU A 49 -11.79 7.26 -16.16
N ALA A 50 -10.49 6.84 -16.18
CA ALA A 50 -9.88 6.14 -15.07
C ALA A 50 -10.00 6.96 -13.78
N SER A 51 -10.34 6.32 -12.68
CA SER A 51 -10.44 6.98 -11.37
C SER A 51 -9.10 7.59 -10.95
N VAL A 52 -9.11 8.53 -10.00
CA VAL A 52 -7.86 9.14 -9.52
C VAL A 52 -6.94 8.11 -8.86
N GLU A 53 -7.51 7.08 -8.24
CA GLU A 53 -6.78 5.95 -7.64
C GLU A 53 -6.06 5.12 -8.68
N GLU A 54 -6.73 4.81 -9.81
CA GLU A 54 -6.11 4.14 -10.95
C GLU A 54 -5.01 4.99 -11.56
N GLN A 55 -5.26 6.30 -11.75
CA GLN A 55 -4.27 7.24 -12.27
C GLN A 55 -3.04 7.36 -11.35
N ILE A 56 -3.20 7.29 -10.02
CA ILE A 56 -2.09 7.25 -9.07
C ILE A 56 -1.26 5.98 -9.25
N VAL A 57 -1.91 4.82 -9.38
CA VAL A 57 -1.20 3.55 -9.59
C VAL A 57 -0.49 3.54 -10.95
N ASP A 58 -1.12 4.07 -11.99
CA ASP A 58 -0.51 4.24 -13.32
C ASP A 58 0.71 5.16 -13.27
N ALA A 59 0.62 6.27 -12.52
CA ALA A 59 1.73 7.21 -12.34
C ALA A 59 2.91 6.55 -11.61
N PHE A 60 2.67 5.72 -10.58
CA PHE A 60 3.72 4.92 -9.94
C PHE A 60 4.37 3.94 -10.91
N GLN A 61 3.56 3.19 -11.66
CA GLN A 61 4.08 2.22 -12.65
C GLN A 61 4.81 2.92 -13.81
N GLY A 62 4.36 4.09 -14.21
CA GLY A 62 5.05 4.93 -15.20
C GLY A 62 6.39 5.46 -14.72
N ALA A 63 6.50 5.82 -13.43
CA ALA A 63 7.72 6.37 -12.84
C ALA A 63 8.75 5.27 -12.51
N PHE A 64 8.31 4.11 -11.99
CA PHE A 64 9.16 3.09 -11.39
C PHE A 64 9.14 1.74 -12.11
N GLY A 65 8.30 1.58 -13.14
CA GLY A 65 8.06 0.32 -13.82
C GLY A 65 6.94 -0.51 -13.20
N ALA A 66 6.30 -1.32 -14.05
CA ALA A 66 5.36 -2.34 -13.59
C ALA A 66 6.13 -3.63 -13.27
N HIS A 67 6.00 -4.10 -12.04
CA HIS A 67 6.68 -5.30 -11.55
C HIS A 67 5.64 -6.36 -11.15
N PRO A 68 5.45 -7.44 -11.93
CA PRO A 68 4.47 -8.49 -11.65
C PRO A 68 4.62 -9.04 -10.22
N GLY A 69 3.50 -9.22 -9.52
CA GLY A 69 3.49 -9.71 -8.14
C GLY A 69 3.97 -8.71 -7.06
N LYS A 70 4.36 -7.48 -7.45
CA LYS A 70 4.85 -6.45 -6.50
C LYS A 70 3.86 -5.28 -6.39
N ARG A 71 3.93 -4.56 -5.28
CA ARG A 71 3.15 -3.32 -5.07
C ARG A 71 3.62 -2.21 -6.00
N ALA A 72 2.70 -1.36 -6.45
CA ALA A 72 3.04 -0.18 -7.25
C ALA A 72 3.88 0.85 -6.47
N ASN A 73 3.68 0.90 -5.15
CA ASN A 73 4.52 1.66 -4.21
C ASN A 73 4.84 0.78 -3.01
N HIS A 74 5.92 1.05 -2.30
CA HIS A 74 6.41 0.20 -1.21
C HIS A 74 6.66 -1.25 -1.68
N ALA A 75 7.24 -1.42 -2.87
CA ALA A 75 7.44 -2.74 -3.49
C ALA A 75 8.41 -3.60 -2.67
N LYS A 76 9.54 -3.02 -2.23
CA LYS A 76 10.52 -3.67 -1.34
C LYS A 76 10.05 -3.61 0.11
N GLY A 77 10.13 -4.73 0.83
CA GLY A 77 9.77 -4.79 2.25
C GLY A 77 9.77 -6.21 2.80
N ILE A 78 9.46 -6.32 4.08
CA ILE A 78 9.47 -7.56 4.84
C ILE A 78 8.25 -7.66 5.74
N VAL A 79 7.61 -8.84 5.75
CA VAL A 79 6.46 -9.17 6.59
C VAL A 79 6.96 -9.88 7.86
N VAL A 80 6.44 -9.45 8.99
CA VAL A 80 6.80 -9.95 10.32
C VAL A 80 5.53 -10.18 11.13
N GLU A 81 5.61 -11.07 12.11
CA GLU A 81 4.48 -11.44 12.97
C GLU A 81 4.82 -11.14 14.43
N GLY A 82 3.76 -10.97 15.21
CA GLY A 82 3.90 -10.68 16.62
C GLY A 82 2.57 -10.52 17.33
N THR A 83 2.59 -9.73 18.39
CA THR A 83 1.41 -9.41 19.19
C THR A 83 1.37 -7.92 19.51
N PHE A 84 0.17 -7.42 19.76
CA PHE A 84 -0.03 -6.09 20.34
C PHE A 84 -0.66 -6.25 21.71
N GLN A 85 -0.02 -5.69 22.73
CA GLN A 85 -0.53 -5.64 24.11
C GLN A 85 -0.99 -4.21 24.42
N PRO A 86 -2.31 -3.97 24.52
CA PRO A 86 -2.82 -2.65 24.91
C PRO A 86 -2.55 -2.35 26.38
N VAL A 87 -2.54 -1.05 26.71
CA VAL A 87 -2.40 -0.55 28.10
C VAL A 87 -3.68 0.13 28.56
N PRO A 88 -3.94 0.23 29.89
CA PRO A 88 -5.20 0.77 30.40
C PRO A 88 -5.60 2.16 29.89
N PRO A 89 -4.67 3.12 29.65
CA PRO A 89 -5.03 4.43 29.10
C PRO A 89 -5.74 4.36 27.73
N ALA A 90 -5.46 3.35 26.91
CA ALA A 90 -6.09 3.19 25.58
C ALA A 90 -7.62 3.05 25.69
N ALA A 91 -8.10 2.25 26.64
CA ALA A 91 -9.53 2.02 26.85
C ALA A 91 -10.28 3.28 27.34
N SER A 92 -9.57 4.29 27.85
CA SER A 92 -10.19 5.56 28.26
C SER A 92 -10.58 6.46 27.08
N ILE A 93 -9.92 6.29 25.91
CA ILE A 93 -10.13 7.15 24.74
C ILE A 93 -10.84 6.47 23.58
N THR A 94 -10.92 5.13 23.57
CA THR A 94 -11.67 4.37 22.54
C THR A 94 -12.23 3.07 23.10
N ARG A 95 -13.33 2.58 22.49
CA ARG A 95 -13.90 1.27 22.77
C ARG A 95 -13.43 0.18 21.79
N ALA A 96 -12.49 0.49 20.89
CA ALA A 96 -11.97 -0.45 19.91
C ALA A 96 -11.43 -1.73 20.57
N ALA A 97 -11.81 -2.91 20.04
CA ALA A 97 -11.61 -4.21 20.70
C ALA A 97 -10.14 -4.51 21.02
N HIS A 98 -9.22 -4.24 20.07
CA HIS A 98 -7.78 -4.45 20.27
C HIS A 98 -7.13 -3.48 21.27
N LEU A 99 -7.88 -2.49 21.75
CA LEU A 99 -7.43 -1.50 22.72
C LEU A 99 -8.09 -1.68 24.12
N GLN A 100 -8.69 -2.86 24.38
CA GLN A 100 -9.42 -3.16 25.62
C GLN A 100 -8.69 -4.09 26.62
N GLY A 101 -7.36 -4.16 26.56
CA GLY A 101 -6.55 -4.85 27.59
C GLY A 101 -6.12 -6.26 27.26
N THR A 102 -6.78 -6.96 26.34
CA THR A 102 -6.37 -8.29 25.87
C THR A 102 -5.39 -8.16 24.70
N ALA A 103 -4.28 -8.90 24.76
CA ALA A 103 -3.34 -8.96 23.65
C ALA A 103 -3.98 -9.59 22.42
N VAL A 104 -3.66 -9.04 21.25
CA VAL A 104 -4.12 -9.57 19.95
C VAL A 104 -2.94 -9.92 19.05
N PRO A 105 -3.07 -10.98 18.20
CA PRO A 105 -2.07 -11.27 17.19
C PRO A 105 -2.00 -10.16 16.15
N VAL A 106 -0.80 -9.93 15.60
CA VAL A 106 -0.62 -8.97 14.52
C VAL A 106 0.30 -9.51 13.43
N VAL A 107 0.03 -9.04 12.21
CA VAL A 107 0.96 -9.14 11.09
C VAL A 107 1.35 -7.72 10.72
N ALA A 108 2.66 -7.46 10.64
CA ALA A 108 3.18 -6.14 10.28
C ALA A 108 4.08 -6.22 9.05
N ARG A 109 4.22 -5.11 8.34
CA ARG A 109 5.12 -5.02 7.19
C ARG A 109 5.93 -3.73 7.23
N PHE A 110 7.25 -3.87 7.24
CA PHE A 110 8.17 -2.77 6.94
C PHE A 110 8.43 -2.68 5.44
N SER A 111 8.69 -1.47 4.95
CA SER A 111 8.93 -1.27 3.52
C SER A 111 9.66 0.03 3.21
N ASN A 112 10.41 0.02 2.11
CA ASN A 112 10.96 1.23 1.49
C ASN A 112 9.89 1.89 0.60
N ALA A 113 10.00 3.19 0.37
CA ALA A 113 9.21 3.86 -0.67
C ALA A 113 9.55 3.34 -2.08
N THR A 114 8.83 3.82 -3.07
CA THR A 114 8.90 3.50 -4.50
C THR A 114 8.35 2.13 -4.92
N GLY A 115 8.10 2.01 -6.24
CA GLY A 115 7.70 0.76 -6.89
C GLY A 115 8.87 -0.13 -7.31
N ILE A 116 10.12 0.24 -6.98
CA ILE A 116 11.33 -0.51 -7.38
C ILE A 116 11.59 -1.62 -6.35
N PRO A 117 11.41 -2.92 -6.70
CA PRO A 117 11.48 -4.01 -5.72
C PRO A 117 12.90 -4.33 -5.22
N ASN A 118 13.93 -3.86 -5.90
CA ASN A 118 15.33 -4.09 -5.57
C ASN A 118 16.11 -2.78 -5.31
N ILE A 119 15.41 -1.69 -4.97
CA ILE A 119 16.07 -0.44 -4.61
C ILE A 119 17.03 -0.68 -3.44
N PRO A 120 18.28 -0.20 -3.48
CA PRO A 120 19.16 -0.27 -2.32
C PRO A 120 18.56 0.51 -1.14
N ASP A 121 18.62 -0.06 0.07
CA ASP A 121 18.06 0.57 1.28
C ASP A 121 18.74 1.90 1.63
N GLY A 122 20.00 2.07 1.21
CA GLY A 122 20.77 3.32 1.39
C GLY A 122 20.50 4.39 0.34
N ASP A 123 19.70 4.11 -0.71
CA ASP A 123 19.33 5.12 -1.71
C ASP A 123 18.35 6.12 -1.08
N ALA A 124 18.58 7.41 -1.33
CA ALA A 124 17.70 8.48 -0.82
C ALA A 124 16.23 8.31 -1.28
N ASN A 125 16.00 7.72 -2.45
CA ASN A 125 14.66 7.44 -2.97
C ASN A 125 13.99 6.24 -2.28
N ALA A 126 14.70 5.47 -1.46
CA ALA A 126 14.10 4.43 -0.62
C ALA A 126 13.30 5.02 0.56
N ASN A 127 13.54 6.29 0.90
CA ASN A 127 12.76 7.04 1.88
C ASN A 127 11.46 7.59 1.26
N PRO A 128 10.38 7.77 2.05
CA PRO A 128 10.22 7.37 3.46
C PRO A 128 9.97 5.87 3.62
N HIS A 129 10.20 5.34 4.83
CA HIS A 129 9.88 3.95 5.14
C HIS A 129 8.44 3.81 5.64
N GLY A 130 7.82 2.67 5.35
CA GLY A 130 6.46 2.35 5.78
C GLY A 130 6.45 1.30 6.90
N LEU A 131 5.49 1.44 7.82
CA LEU A 131 5.06 0.42 8.76
C LEU A 131 3.55 0.26 8.63
N ALA A 132 3.10 -0.93 8.21
CA ALA A 132 1.69 -1.31 8.22
C ALA A 132 1.49 -2.44 9.22
N VAL A 133 0.41 -2.37 10.00
CA VAL A 133 0.06 -3.36 11.03
C VAL A 133 -1.39 -3.76 10.87
N LYS A 134 -1.65 -5.05 10.76
CA LYS A 134 -2.97 -5.66 10.78
C LYS A 134 -3.16 -6.33 12.14
N PHE A 135 -4.24 -5.99 12.82
CA PHE A 135 -4.63 -6.55 14.10
C PHE A 135 -5.75 -7.57 13.86
N HIS A 136 -5.54 -8.81 14.29
CA HIS A 136 -6.55 -9.85 14.24
C HIS A 136 -7.42 -9.79 15.48
N LEU A 137 -8.69 -9.40 15.31
CA LEU A 137 -9.61 -9.18 16.41
C LEU A 137 -10.23 -10.47 16.92
N PRO A 138 -10.71 -10.51 18.18
CA PRO A 138 -11.29 -11.73 18.77
C PRO A 138 -12.54 -12.25 18.06
N ASP A 139 -13.25 -11.38 17.33
CA ASP A 139 -14.45 -11.74 16.55
C ASP A 139 -14.12 -12.27 15.15
N GLY A 140 -12.82 -12.40 14.80
CA GLY A 140 -12.33 -12.85 13.52
C GLY A 140 -12.25 -11.78 12.44
N SER A 141 -12.59 -10.53 12.75
CA SER A 141 -12.36 -9.40 11.85
C SER A 141 -10.93 -8.85 12.00
N ASP A 142 -10.54 -7.99 11.05
CA ASP A 142 -9.25 -7.30 11.07
C ASP A 142 -9.45 -5.78 11.13
N THR A 143 -8.46 -5.09 11.72
CA THR A 143 -8.33 -3.63 11.61
C THR A 143 -6.87 -3.26 11.34
N ASP A 144 -6.64 -2.17 10.60
CA ASP A 144 -5.32 -1.83 10.09
C ASP A 144 -4.84 -0.46 10.58
N ILE A 145 -3.52 -0.35 10.77
CA ILE A 145 -2.80 0.92 10.89
C ILE A 145 -1.76 0.97 9.78
N VAL A 146 -1.78 2.04 8.96
CA VAL A 146 -0.82 2.24 7.86
C VAL A 146 -0.14 3.59 8.02
N ILE A 147 1.08 3.55 8.52
CA ILE A 147 1.90 4.69 8.91
C ILE A 147 3.26 4.66 8.19
N ASN A 148 3.96 5.78 8.20
CA ASN A 148 5.27 5.90 7.57
C ASN A 148 6.18 6.87 8.34
N SER A 149 7.43 7.04 7.90
CA SER A 149 8.39 7.91 8.56
C SER A 149 8.26 9.40 8.20
N LEU A 150 7.31 9.78 7.34
CA LEU A 150 6.97 11.19 7.12
C LEU A 150 6.16 11.75 8.29
N HIS A 151 6.56 12.91 8.77
CA HIS A 151 5.85 13.62 9.83
C HIS A 151 4.55 14.28 9.32
N PHE A 152 4.49 14.60 8.03
CA PHE A 152 3.32 15.13 7.31
C PHE A 152 3.44 14.80 5.82
N PHE A 153 2.33 14.86 5.09
CA PHE A 153 2.30 14.48 3.69
C PHE A 153 2.68 15.65 2.76
N PRO A 154 3.27 15.40 1.60
CA PRO A 154 3.74 16.47 0.70
C PRO A 154 2.61 17.28 0.06
N VAL A 155 1.39 16.74 -0.05
CA VAL A 155 0.24 17.34 -0.72
C VAL A 155 -1.06 17.07 0.02
N ALA A 156 -2.10 17.91 -0.20
CA ALA A 156 -3.35 17.82 0.52
C ALA A 156 -4.39 16.92 -0.16
N THR A 157 -4.28 16.70 -1.47
CA THR A 157 -5.31 16.01 -2.26
C THR A 157 -4.76 14.85 -3.08
N PRO A 158 -5.61 13.84 -3.41
CA PRO A 158 -5.22 12.74 -4.30
C PRO A 158 -4.78 13.20 -5.68
N THR A 159 -5.43 14.22 -6.24
CA THR A 159 -5.07 14.81 -7.54
C THR A 159 -3.68 15.44 -7.53
N GLU A 160 -3.36 16.22 -6.50
CA GLU A 160 -2.01 16.78 -6.33
C GLU A 160 -0.95 15.68 -6.15
N PHE A 161 -1.31 14.57 -5.48
CA PHE A 161 -0.40 13.44 -5.34
C PHE A 161 -0.12 12.75 -6.68
N ARG A 162 -1.17 12.51 -7.49
CA ARG A 162 -1.00 12.04 -8.87
C ARG A 162 -0.09 12.98 -9.67
N ASP A 163 -0.32 14.29 -9.59
CA ASP A 163 0.42 15.28 -10.36
C ASP A 163 1.90 15.36 -9.92
N LEU A 164 2.18 15.22 -8.62
CA LEU A 164 3.55 15.07 -8.10
C LEU A 164 4.26 13.85 -8.72
N LEU A 165 3.58 12.70 -8.75
CA LEU A 165 4.12 11.46 -9.32
C LEU A 165 4.38 11.59 -10.83
N LEU A 166 3.45 12.20 -11.57
CA LEU A 166 3.61 12.47 -13.00
C LEU A 166 4.77 13.43 -13.27
N ALA A 167 4.91 14.49 -12.46
CA ALA A 167 6.01 15.44 -12.57
C ALA A 167 7.36 14.78 -12.27
N ALA A 168 7.42 13.92 -11.22
CA ALA A 168 8.62 13.16 -10.88
C ALA A 168 9.00 12.17 -11.98
N GLY A 169 8.02 11.38 -12.47
CA GLY A 169 8.24 10.40 -13.55
C GLY A 169 8.67 11.02 -14.88
N ALA A 170 8.20 12.23 -15.18
CA ALA A 170 8.59 12.99 -16.38
C ALA A 170 9.96 13.64 -16.26
N THR A 171 10.57 13.71 -15.07
CA THR A 171 11.86 14.36 -14.83
C THR A 171 12.98 13.34 -14.91
N LYS A 172 13.91 13.53 -15.86
CA LYS A 172 15.10 12.70 -16.07
C LYS A 172 16.36 13.53 -15.75
N PRO A 173 17.52 12.89 -15.48
CA PRO A 173 18.76 13.60 -15.16
C PRO A 173 19.18 14.66 -16.19
N ASP A 174 18.84 14.43 -17.47
CA ASP A 174 19.13 15.30 -18.62
C ASP A 174 17.97 16.24 -19.00
N SER A 175 16.87 16.23 -18.24
CA SER A 175 15.73 17.11 -18.50
C SER A 175 16.11 18.60 -18.44
N PRO A 176 15.62 19.43 -19.39
CA PRO A 176 15.83 20.88 -19.34
C PRO A 176 15.30 21.49 -18.05
N LYS A 177 16.01 22.47 -17.50
CA LYS A 177 15.63 23.24 -16.32
C LYS A 177 14.79 24.46 -16.69
N PRO A 178 13.72 24.81 -15.91
CA PRO A 178 13.20 24.07 -14.78
C PRO A 178 12.48 22.79 -15.26
N THR A 179 12.72 21.66 -14.60
CA THR A 179 12.05 20.38 -14.89
C THR A 179 10.57 20.44 -14.51
N LYS A 180 9.78 19.42 -14.91
CA LYS A 180 8.37 19.30 -14.45
C LYS A 180 8.27 19.21 -12.93
N LEU A 181 9.20 18.49 -12.29
CA LEU A 181 9.25 18.41 -10.83
C LEU A 181 9.63 19.76 -10.21
N ASP A 182 10.60 20.48 -10.75
CA ASP A 182 10.96 21.82 -10.26
C ASP A 182 9.75 22.79 -10.32
N GLN A 183 8.96 22.73 -11.41
CA GLN A 183 7.76 23.55 -11.57
C GLN A 183 6.67 23.17 -10.54
N PHE A 184 6.44 21.88 -10.31
CA PHE A 184 5.50 21.40 -9.29
C PHE A 184 5.93 21.88 -7.90
N LEU A 185 7.18 21.63 -7.52
CA LEU A 185 7.72 21.98 -6.21
C LEU A 185 7.72 23.48 -5.94
N ALA A 186 7.87 24.32 -6.97
CA ALA A 186 7.78 25.78 -6.84
C ALA A 186 6.40 26.25 -6.36
N SER A 187 5.32 25.52 -6.73
CA SER A 187 3.95 25.81 -6.28
C SER A 187 3.53 25.03 -5.03
N HIS A 188 4.32 24.04 -4.59
CA HIS A 188 4.03 23.17 -3.45
C HIS A 188 5.20 23.17 -2.43
N PRO A 189 5.45 24.28 -1.72
CA PRO A 189 6.61 24.38 -0.81
C PRO A 189 6.53 23.36 0.35
N VAL A 190 5.35 22.89 0.72
CA VAL A 190 5.18 21.85 1.73
C VAL A 190 5.76 20.51 1.25
N ALA A 191 5.71 20.21 -0.06
CA ALA A 191 6.31 19.00 -0.61
C ALA A 191 7.85 19.01 -0.44
N VAL A 192 8.48 20.17 -0.64
CA VAL A 192 9.91 20.34 -0.38
C VAL A 192 10.24 20.12 1.10
N GLN A 193 9.44 20.72 1.99
CA GLN A 193 9.62 20.56 3.44
C GLN A 193 9.44 19.09 3.87
N ALA A 194 8.41 18.39 3.38
CA ALA A 194 8.18 16.98 3.68
C ALA A 194 9.37 16.11 3.26
N GLY A 195 9.89 16.30 2.04
CA GLY A 195 11.08 15.62 1.55
C GLY A 195 12.32 15.85 2.43
N ALA A 196 12.50 17.07 2.93
CA ALA A 196 13.63 17.43 3.79
C ALA A 196 13.58 16.78 5.18
N THR A 197 12.44 16.23 5.62
CA THR A 197 12.31 15.50 6.90
C THR A 197 12.77 14.05 6.83
N THR A 198 12.91 13.49 5.62
CA THR A 198 13.28 12.08 5.43
C THR A 198 14.73 11.82 5.82
N LYS A 199 14.96 10.67 6.46
CA LYS A 199 16.30 10.21 6.87
C LYS A 199 16.39 8.71 6.64
N THR A 200 17.58 8.23 6.31
CA THR A 200 17.83 6.78 6.22
C THR A 200 18.12 6.23 7.63
N PRO A 201 17.30 5.33 8.18
CA PRO A 201 17.55 4.77 9.50
C PRO A 201 18.66 3.72 9.47
N ALA A 202 19.29 3.48 10.61
CA ALA A 202 20.22 2.37 10.77
C ALA A 202 19.51 1.00 10.79
N SER A 203 18.20 0.99 11.08
CA SER A 203 17.31 -0.17 11.16
C SER A 203 15.86 0.28 11.04
N PHE A 204 14.97 -0.55 10.49
CA PHE A 204 13.52 -0.36 10.65
C PHE A 204 13.10 -0.31 12.14
N ALA A 205 13.83 -0.98 13.02
CA ALA A 205 13.59 -1.00 14.47
C ALA A 205 14.10 0.25 15.21
N THR A 206 14.74 1.19 14.53
CA THR A 206 15.28 2.43 15.12
C THR A 206 14.75 3.69 14.45
N GLU A 207 13.62 3.58 13.76
CA GLU A 207 12.93 4.67 13.11
C GLU A 207 11.57 4.92 13.76
N GLN A 208 11.16 6.17 13.83
CA GLN A 208 9.82 6.57 14.28
C GLN A 208 8.87 6.63 13.09
N TYR A 209 7.63 6.12 13.28
CA TYR A 209 6.61 6.13 12.24
C TYR A 209 5.41 6.95 12.68
N PHE A 210 4.80 7.68 11.75
CA PHE A 210 3.72 8.62 11.96
C PHE A 210 2.50 8.28 11.11
N GLY A 211 1.31 8.38 11.72
CA GLY A 211 0.05 8.40 11.02
C GLY A 211 -0.24 9.83 10.56
N ILE A 212 -0.16 10.06 9.26
CA ILE A 212 -0.38 11.39 8.67
C ILE A 212 -1.85 11.79 8.64
N ASN A 213 -2.78 10.82 8.65
CA ASN A 213 -4.23 11.06 8.65
C ASN A 213 -4.77 11.03 10.08
N ALA A 214 -5.85 11.77 10.33
CA ALA A 214 -6.54 11.78 11.60
C ALA A 214 -7.67 10.73 11.65
N PHE A 215 -7.87 10.15 12.84
CA PHE A 215 -8.96 9.23 13.12
C PHE A 215 -9.74 9.70 14.34
N ARG A 216 -11.05 9.51 14.32
CA ARG A 216 -11.91 9.81 15.44
C ARG A 216 -12.04 8.59 16.34
N PHE A 217 -11.56 8.71 17.56
CA PHE A 217 -11.73 7.72 18.62
C PHE A 217 -12.98 8.03 19.42
N THR A 218 -13.79 7.00 19.72
CA THR A 218 -14.99 7.09 20.55
C THR A 218 -14.86 6.09 21.69
N ASN A 219 -14.89 6.57 22.93
CA ASN A 219 -14.81 5.70 24.11
C ASN A 219 -16.18 5.10 24.50
N LYS A 220 -16.23 4.27 25.54
CA LYS A 220 -17.46 3.63 26.04
C LYS A 220 -18.51 4.61 26.55
N ALA A 221 -18.10 5.83 26.97
CA ALA A 221 -19.00 6.88 27.40
C ALA A 221 -19.54 7.72 26.23
N GLY A 222 -19.10 7.48 24.99
CA GLY A 222 -19.47 8.23 23.80
C GLY A 222 -18.65 9.49 23.58
N GLU A 223 -17.63 9.75 24.41
CA GLU A 223 -16.71 10.87 24.22
C GLU A 223 -15.84 10.65 22.99
N GLN A 224 -15.67 11.69 22.18
CA GLN A 224 -14.94 11.64 20.92
C GLN A 224 -13.68 12.49 20.96
N ARG A 225 -12.61 11.99 20.32
CA ARG A 225 -11.34 12.71 20.18
C ARG A 225 -10.71 12.35 18.83
N PHE A 226 -10.18 13.34 18.12
CA PHE A 226 -9.33 13.07 16.97
C PHE A 226 -7.91 12.77 17.42
N ILE A 227 -7.31 11.77 16.77
CA ILE A 227 -5.92 11.34 17.06
C ILE A 227 -5.14 11.15 15.76
N ARG A 228 -3.83 11.20 15.85
CA ARG A 228 -2.89 10.62 14.88
C ARG A 228 -2.03 9.57 15.57
N TYR A 229 -1.76 8.48 14.88
CA TYR A 229 -0.90 7.42 15.42
C TYR A 229 0.57 7.83 15.37
N VAL A 230 1.32 7.41 16.39
CA VAL A 230 2.78 7.49 16.41
C VAL A 230 3.32 6.15 16.92
N ALA A 231 4.26 5.54 16.20
CA ALA A 231 4.97 4.34 16.66
C ALA A 231 6.41 4.73 16.99
N GLU A 232 6.77 4.64 18.29
CA GLU A 232 8.09 4.95 18.80
C GLU A 232 8.88 3.66 19.02
N PRO A 233 10.08 3.51 18.41
CA PRO A 233 10.89 2.32 18.60
C PRO A 233 11.44 2.24 20.03
N ALA A 234 11.27 1.10 20.69
CA ALA A 234 11.83 0.87 22.03
C ALA A 234 13.38 0.87 22.02
N ALA A 235 13.99 0.59 20.89
CA ALA A 235 15.44 0.62 20.72
C ALA A 235 16.04 2.05 20.59
N GLY A 236 15.16 3.09 20.60
CA GLY A 236 15.56 4.47 20.35
C GLY A 236 15.79 4.77 18.87
N LEU A 237 16.03 6.04 18.54
CA LEU A 237 16.22 6.53 17.19
C LEU A 237 17.69 6.43 16.77
N SER A 238 17.94 5.95 15.55
CA SER A 238 19.29 5.92 14.97
C SER A 238 19.21 6.08 13.45
N TYR A 239 19.89 7.12 12.94
CA TYR A 239 19.91 7.44 11.51
C TYR A 239 21.34 7.48 10.99
N LEU A 240 21.51 7.12 9.74
CA LEU A 240 22.79 7.17 9.01
C LEU A 240 22.99 8.52 8.36
N THR A 241 24.25 8.90 8.19
CA THR A 241 24.59 9.96 7.22
C THR A 241 24.41 9.45 5.80
N ALA A 242 24.32 10.33 4.81
CA ALA A 242 24.23 9.92 3.40
C ALA A 242 25.44 9.07 2.97
N ASP A 243 26.64 9.43 3.42
CA ASP A 243 27.87 8.70 3.12
C ASP A 243 27.86 7.30 3.76
N ASP A 244 27.45 7.20 5.02
CA ASP A 244 27.31 5.90 5.69
C ASP A 244 26.28 5.02 5.01
N ALA A 245 25.11 5.57 4.64
CA ALA A 245 24.05 4.86 3.94
C ALA A 245 24.52 4.31 2.58
N ALA A 246 25.28 5.10 1.82
CA ALA A 246 25.80 4.72 0.51
C ALA A 246 26.79 3.54 0.57
N THR A 247 27.40 3.28 1.71
CA THR A 247 28.35 2.16 1.92
C THR A 247 27.69 0.87 2.39
N LYS A 248 26.39 0.91 2.76
CA LYS A 248 25.68 -0.27 3.25
C LYS A 248 25.36 -1.27 2.13
N PRO A 249 25.26 -2.57 2.45
CA PRO A 249 24.69 -3.55 1.53
C PRO A 249 23.28 -3.14 1.05
N ALA A 250 22.90 -3.54 -0.16
CA ALA A 250 21.62 -3.14 -0.76
C ALA A 250 20.38 -3.47 0.09
N ASP A 251 20.44 -4.56 0.86
CA ASP A 251 19.32 -5.08 1.66
C ASP A 251 19.60 -4.99 3.18
N PHE A 252 20.37 -4.00 3.62
CA PHE A 252 20.83 -3.95 5.00
C PHE A 252 19.70 -3.79 6.03
N LEU A 253 18.59 -3.11 5.69
CA LEU A 253 17.44 -2.96 6.58
C LEU A 253 16.70 -4.28 6.76
N ILE A 254 16.55 -5.05 5.67
CA ILE A 254 15.91 -6.38 5.72
C ILE A 254 16.80 -7.37 6.49
N ALA A 255 18.11 -7.33 6.26
CA ALA A 255 19.06 -8.17 6.99
C ALA A 255 19.07 -7.83 8.48
N ASP A 256 19.14 -6.55 8.84
CA ASP A 256 19.17 -6.10 10.24
C ASP A 256 17.91 -6.49 11.01
N ILE A 257 16.70 -6.25 10.44
CA ILE A 257 15.46 -6.62 11.13
C ILE A 257 15.35 -8.14 11.32
N THR A 258 15.81 -8.92 10.34
CA THR A 258 15.84 -10.38 10.43
C THR A 258 16.78 -10.84 11.54
N ASP A 259 17.99 -10.30 11.59
CA ASP A 259 18.99 -10.61 12.63
C ASP A 259 18.53 -10.21 14.03
N ARG A 260 17.84 -9.08 14.17
CA ARG A 260 17.27 -8.64 15.44
C ARG A 260 16.21 -9.62 15.94
N LEU A 261 15.27 -10.01 15.07
CA LEU A 261 14.21 -10.95 15.43
C LEU A 261 14.72 -12.35 15.80
N GLN A 262 15.87 -12.78 15.27
CA GLN A 262 16.55 -14.01 15.70
C GLN A 262 17.16 -13.88 17.12
N LYS A 263 17.53 -12.66 17.56
CA LYS A 263 18.15 -12.40 18.85
C LYS A 263 17.14 -12.06 19.95
N GLY A 264 15.94 -11.62 19.57
CA GLY A 264 14.87 -11.24 20.49
C GLY A 264 13.79 -10.40 19.82
N PRO A 265 12.74 -10.04 20.55
CA PRO A 265 11.64 -9.26 20.00
C PRO A 265 12.06 -7.84 19.65
N VAL A 266 11.46 -7.30 18.58
CA VAL A 266 11.50 -5.88 18.24
C VAL A 266 10.22 -5.23 18.72
N GLN A 267 10.33 -4.12 19.44
CA GLN A 267 9.19 -3.48 20.08
C GLN A 267 9.02 -2.01 19.68
N PHE A 268 7.75 -1.62 19.56
CA PHE A 268 7.34 -0.23 19.39
C PHE A 268 6.26 0.12 20.40
N ARG A 269 6.36 1.31 21.00
CA ARG A 269 5.24 1.91 21.72
C ARG A 269 4.32 2.55 20.70
N LEU A 270 3.06 2.15 20.67
CA LEU A 270 2.02 2.79 19.88
C LEU A 270 1.34 3.87 20.70
N LEU A 271 1.31 5.09 20.18
CA LEU A 271 0.76 6.27 20.84
C LEU A 271 -0.34 6.89 19.97
N ALA A 272 -1.30 7.52 20.62
CA ALA A 272 -2.26 8.44 20.02
C ALA A 272 -1.88 9.86 20.37
N GLN A 273 -1.42 10.66 19.43
CA GLN A 273 -1.33 12.11 19.57
C GLN A 273 -2.74 12.69 19.47
N VAL A 274 -3.19 13.42 20.50
CA VAL A 274 -4.56 13.91 20.60
C VAL A 274 -4.66 15.34 20.10
N ALA A 275 -5.59 15.58 19.16
CA ALA A 275 -5.83 16.90 18.60
C ALA A 275 -6.37 17.90 19.61
N ALA A 276 -5.99 19.15 19.47
CA ALA A 276 -6.73 20.28 20.01
C ALA A 276 -7.82 20.74 19.00
N PRO A 277 -8.82 21.53 19.45
CA PRO A 277 -9.92 21.95 18.58
C PRO A 277 -9.50 22.69 17.31
N GLU A 278 -8.37 23.39 17.35
CA GLU A 278 -7.81 24.17 16.24
C GLU A 278 -6.96 23.34 15.26
N ASP A 279 -6.64 22.09 15.60
CA ASP A 279 -5.78 21.25 14.74
C ASP A 279 -6.52 20.78 13.50
N PRO A 280 -5.90 20.86 12.31
CA PRO A 280 -6.51 20.38 11.06
C PRO A 280 -6.58 18.84 11.08
N ILE A 281 -7.81 18.33 10.91
CA ILE A 281 -8.10 16.89 10.90
C ILE A 281 -8.30 16.30 9.51
N THR A 282 -8.37 17.15 8.47
CA THR A 282 -8.64 16.79 7.08
C THR A 282 -7.52 17.18 6.12
N ASP A 283 -6.39 17.68 6.65
CA ASP A 283 -5.24 18.12 5.86
C ASP A 283 -3.97 17.44 6.39
N ALA A 284 -3.52 16.42 5.68
CA ALA A 284 -2.31 15.66 6.04
C ALA A 284 -1.00 16.44 5.82
N THR A 285 -1.03 17.60 5.15
CA THR A 285 0.14 18.47 4.96
C THR A 285 0.49 19.29 6.20
N LYS A 286 -0.40 19.32 7.19
CA LYS A 286 -0.26 20.11 8.41
C LYS A 286 0.10 19.19 9.57
N PRO A 287 1.36 19.16 10.02
CA PRO A 287 1.72 18.45 11.25
C PRO A 287 1.06 19.12 12.46
N TRP A 288 0.63 18.30 13.43
CA TRP A 288 0.20 18.84 14.71
C TRP A 288 1.43 19.16 15.58
N PRO A 289 1.35 20.16 16.46
CA PRO A 289 2.44 20.50 17.35
C PRO A 289 2.92 19.29 18.18
N ASP A 290 4.23 19.13 18.34
CA ASP A 290 4.81 18.04 19.14
C ASP A 290 4.41 18.10 20.62
N SER A 291 3.98 19.30 21.09
CA SER A 291 3.47 19.51 22.44
C SER A 291 2.06 18.96 22.67
N ARG A 292 1.36 18.47 21.64
CA ARG A 292 0.04 17.85 21.82
C ARG A 292 0.15 16.61 22.72
N PRO A 293 -0.83 16.39 23.60
CA PRO A 293 -0.84 15.21 24.48
C PRO A 293 -0.75 13.92 23.68
N ARG A 294 0.04 12.97 24.19
CA ARG A 294 0.13 11.61 23.64
C ARG A 294 -0.38 10.62 24.67
N VAL A 295 -1.35 9.80 24.28
CA VAL A 295 -1.88 8.70 25.08
C VAL A 295 -1.24 7.42 24.58
N GLU A 296 -0.63 6.66 25.49
CA GLU A 296 -0.09 5.35 25.14
C GLU A 296 -1.23 4.36 24.89
N LEU A 297 -1.21 3.73 23.71
CA LEU A 297 -2.18 2.72 23.31
C LEU A 297 -1.74 1.32 23.69
N GLY A 298 -0.44 1.04 23.62
CA GLY A 298 0.13 -0.26 23.92
C GLY A 298 1.49 -0.50 23.28
N THR A 299 1.95 -1.73 23.39
CA THR A 299 3.22 -2.20 22.84
C THR A 299 2.99 -3.18 21.71
N LEU A 300 3.51 -2.86 20.54
CA LEU A 300 3.67 -3.78 19.42
C LEU A 300 4.96 -4.57 19.63
N THR A 301 4.85 -5.89 19.75
CA THR A 301 5.97 -6.80 19.96
C THR A 301 6.07 -7.74 18.76
N LEU A 302 7.05 -7.54 17.89
CA LEU A 302 7.33 -8.35 16.71
C LEU A 302 8.35 -9.42 17.07
N THR A 303 8.10 -10.67 16.71
CA THR A 303 8.87 -11.82 17.19
C THR A 303 9.49 -12.65 16.11
N THR A 304 8.93 -12.65 14.89
CA THR A 304 9.41 -13.53 13.83
C THR A 304 9.18 -12.94 12.44
N VAL A 305 10.03 -13.31 11.50
CA VAL A 305 9.81 -13.07 10.07
C VAL A 305 8.85 -14.13 9.55
N THR A 306 7.81 -13.74 8.80
CA THR A 306 6.87 -14.67 8.21
C THR A 306 7.56 -15.66 7.27
N ALA A 307 7.31 -16.95 7.44
CA ALA A 307 8.05 -18.04 6.77
C ALA A 307 8.05 -17.91 5.24
N ASN A 308 6.90 -17.64 4.64
CA ASN A 308 6.74 -17.45 3.19
C ASN A 308 6.59 -15.95 2.87
N ASN A 309 7.63 -15.17 3.15
CA ASN A 309 7.59 -13.71 3.14
C ASN A 309 7.14 -13.11 1.80
N GLU A 310 7.59 -13.68 0.67
CA GLU A 310 7.21 -13.20 -0.66
C GLU A 310 5.72 -13.44 -0.94
N GLU A 311 5.19 -14.62 -0.63
CA GLU A 311 3.78 -14.95 -0.80
C GLU A 311 2.91 -14.13 0.17
N ALA A 312 3.30 -14.00 1.43
CA ALA A 312 2.62 -13.15 2.39
C ALA A 312 2.60 -11.69 1.91
N ALA A 313 3.71 -11.18 1.40
CA ALA A 313 3.77 -9.83 0.84
C ALA A 313 2.85 -9.66 -0.39
N LYS A 314 2.67 -10.69 -1.21
CA LYS A 314 1.78 -10.67 -2.38
C LYS A 314 0.31 -10.64 -1.98
N THR A 315 -0.09 -11.45 -1.00
CA THR A 315 -1.50 -11.67 -0.62
C THR A 315 -2.02 -10.70 0.44
N LEU A 316 -1.15 -10.09 1.24
CA LEU A 316 -1.56 -9.13 2.26
C LEU A 316 -1.97 -7.77 1.66
N LEU A 317 -3.14 -7.29 2.09
CA LEU A 317 -3.63 -5.93 1.84
C LEU A 317 -3.82 -5.23 3.19
N PHE A 318 -3.26 -4.03 3.32
CA PHE A 318 -3.46 -3.14 4.46
C PHE A 318 -4.19 -1.89 3.97
N LEU A 319 -5.27 -1.51 4.63
CA LEU A 319 -6.11 -0.37 4.26
C LEU A 319 -6.23 0.61 5.43
N PRO A 320 -5.80 1.87 5.29
CA PRO A 320 -5.93 2.84 6.38
C PRO A 320 -7.38 3.08 6.81
N GLY A 321 -8.36 2.89 5.91
CA GLY A 321 -9.79 3.00 6.22
C GLY A 321 -10.40 1.72 6.78
N GLN A 322 -9.66 0.60 6.90
CA GLN A 322 -10.14 -0.62 7.54
C GLN A 322 -10.09 -0.47 9.07
N VAL A 323 -11.08 0.21 9.61
CA VAL A 323 -11.22 0.51 11.03
C VAL A 323 -12.26 -0.38 11.70
N THR A 324 -12.32 -0.38 13.04
CA THR A 324 -13.26 -1.15 13.84
C THR A 324 -14.11 -0.22 14.72
N ASP A 325 -15.17 -0.76 15.37
CA ASP A 325 -16.00 0.02 16.28
C ASP A 325 -15.16 0.79 17.31
N GLY A 326 -15.51 2.06 17.52
CA GLY A 326 -14.75 2.99 18.36
C GLY A 326 -13.63 3.74 17.63
N ILE A 327 -13.41 3.47 16.33
CA ILE A 327 -12.48 4.20 15.45
C ILE A 327 -13.20 4.54 14.15
N GLU A 328 -13.09 5.78 13.71
CA GLU A 328 -13.63 6.25 12.44
C GLU A 328 -12.58 7.10 11.72
N ALA A 329 -12.50 6.98 10.40
CA ALA A 329 -11.67 7.86 9.58
C ALA A 329 -12.20 9.30 9.66
N SER A 330 -11.31 10.29 9.60
CA SER A 330 -11.73 11.69 9.37
C SER A 330 -12.13 11.88 7.90
N ASP A 331 -12.68 13.06 7.57
CA ASP A 331 -13.02 13.44 6.19
C ASP A 331 -11.77 13.86 5.36
N ASP A 332 -10.57 13.40 5.73
CA ASP A 332 -9.35 13.58 4.94
C ASP A 332 -9.46 12.79 3.63
N PRO A 333 -9.47 13.47 2.45
CA PRO A 333 -9.68 12.80 1.16
C PRO A 333 -8.59 11.79 0.82
N LEU A 334 -7.43 11.90 1.45
CA LEU A 334 -6.34 10.95 1.23
C LEU A 334 -6.63 9.57 1.80
N ILE A 335 -7.49 9.41 2.81
CA ILE A 335 -7.79 8.09 3.40
C ILE A 335 -8.48 7.21 2.36
N ALA A 336 -9.61 7.70 1.80
CA ALA A 336 -10.37 6.95 0.79
C ALA A 336 -9.54 6.70 -0.48
N ALA A 337 -8.78 7.70 -0.94
CA ALA A 337 -7.92 7.55 -2.11
C ALA A 337 -6.77 6.53 -1.89
N ARG A 338 -6.22 6.45 -0.67
CA ARG A 338 -5.25 5.42 -0.32
C ARG A 338 -5.86 4.03 -0.37
N ASP A 339 -7.05 3.85 0.20
CA ASP A 339 -7.77 2.57 0.16
C ASP A 339 -8.03 2.13 -1.29
N GLY A 340 -8.54 3.02 -2.14
CA GLY A 340 -8.77 2.74 -3.56
C GLY A 340 -7.49 2.40 -4.32
N ALA A 341 -6.44 3.22 -4.19
CA ALA A 341 -5.17 2.98 -4.87
C ALA A 341 -4.49 1.66 -4.40
N TYR A 342 -4.62 1.33 -3.11
CA TYR A 342 -4.09 0.08 -2.57
C TYR A 342 -4.87 -1.13 -3.07
N ALA A 343 -6.20 -1.02 -3.21
CA ALA A 343 -7.04 -2.06 -3.81
C ALA A 343 -6.71 -2.28 -5.29
N VAL A 344 -6.54 -1.21 -6.08
CA VAL A 344 -6.09 -1.28 -7.48
C VAL A 344 -4.72 -1.96 -7.59
N SER A 345 -3.75 -1.52 -6.77
CA SER A 345 -2.41 -2.11 -6.73
C SER A 345 -2.45 -3.59 -6.30
N PHE A 346 -3.37 -3.95 -5.39
CA PHE A 346 -3.58 -5.34 -4.97
C PHE A 346 -4.14 -6.19 -6.12
N SER A 347 -5.18 -5.73 -6.77
CA SER A 347 -5.79 -6.42 -7.93
C SER A 347 -4.75 -6.70 -9.02
N ARG A 348 -3.93 -5.70 -9.37
CA ARG A 348 -2.91 -5.83 -10.42
C ARG A 348 -1.77 -6.81 -10.07
N ARG A 349 -1.35 -6.89 -8.79
CA ARG A 349 -0.29 -7.82 -8.39
C ARG A 349 -0.75 -9.24 -8.12
N SER A 350 -2.06 -9.44 -8.00
CA SER A 350 -2.66 -10.76 -7.72
C SER A 350 -3.00 -11.55 -8.98
N GLN A 351 -2.83 -10.93 -10.16
CA GLN A 351 -3.08 -11.54 -11.49
C GLN A 351 -1.94 -12.46 -11.94
#